data_86438cd6c220712cd781781c2c8017a7
#
_entry.id   86438cd6c220712cd781781c2c8017a7
#
_cell.length_a   1.000
_cell.length_b   1.000
_cell.length_c   1.000
_cell.angle_alpha   90.00
_cell.angle_beta   90.00
_cell.angle_gamma   90.00
#
_symmetry.space_group_name_H-M   'P 1'
#
loop_
_entity.id
_entity.type
_entity.pdbx_description
1 polymer ?
#
loop_
_entity_poly.entity_id
_entity_poly.type
_entity_poly.pdbx_seq_one_letter_code
_entity_poly.pdbx_strand_id
1 'polypeptide(L)'
;MRHAHKKAKTKGSGGYFKTGEARGHHLQDGLARGYRFGFTAGSESHDGRPSRPIVHGPYVIAETDFLAPPGVTGVWAERFTRDGIFDALRARRCYGTTGARMIVRFSLGETPMGGEVTASALSGPAEFSARIIGTAPISACELVKNNREIDRAGGGATELNATLRDREAAKPGDYYYLRVTQADGEMAWASPIFVT
;
A
#
# COMPACT_ATOMS: atom_id res chain seq x y z
N MET A 1 -5.40 -6.70 -2.61
CA MET A 1 -4.13 -6.93 -1.94
C MET A 1 -4.17 -8.34 -1.40
N ARG A 2 -3.36 -9.22 -1.92
CA ARG A 2 -3.12 -10.46 -1.22
C ARG A 2 -2.17 -10.11 -0.09
N HIS A 3 -2.61 -10.29 1.15
CA HIS A 3 -1.66 -10.41 2.22
C HIS A 3 -0.69 -11.53 1.85
N ALA A 4 0.59 -11.23 1.76
CA ALA A 4 1.61 -12.26 1.75
C ALA A 4 1.68 -12.88 3.15
N HIS A 5 0.57 -13.51 3.58
CA HIS A 5 0.66 -14.41 4.70
C HIS A 5 1.50 -15.59 4.22
N LYS A 6 2.74 -15.68 4.71
CA LYS A 6 3.41 -16.98 4.79
C LYS A 6 2.37 -17.91 5.37
N LYS A 7 1.93 -18.90 4.61
CA LYS A 7 1.04 -19.96 5.09
C LYS A 7 1.73 -20.61 6.28
N ALA A 8 1.39 -20.18 7.48
CA ALA A 8 1.62 -20.99 8.65
C ALA A 8 0.73 -22.21 8.47
N LYS A 9 1.32 -23.37 8.28
CA LYS A 9 0.60 -24.63 8.28
C LYS A 9 0.16 -24.89 9.72
N THR A 10 -1.01 -24.44 10.09
CA THR A 10 -1.66 -24.85 11.32
C THR A 10 -2.23 -26.24 11.11
N LYS A 11 -1.49 -27.27 11.58
CA LYS A 11 -2.03 -28.58 11.83
C LYS A 11 -2.92 -28.48 13.08
N GLY A 12 -4.23 -28.59 12.89
CA GLY A 12 -5.16 -29.13 13.84
C GLY A 12 -5.36 -28.37 15.16
N SER A 13 -6.19 -27.38 15.15
CA SER A 13 -7.17 -27.11 16.21
C SER A 13 -8.31 -26.36 15.58
N GLY A 14 -9.56 -26.80 15.78
CA GLY A 14 -10.77 -26.15 15.28
C GLY A 14 -10.95 -24.76 15.90
N GLY A 15 -10.09 -23.82 15.54
CA GLY A 15 -10.05 -22.47 16.03
C GLY A 15 -10.73 -21.50 15.08
N TYR A 16 -11.44 -20.59 15.62
CA TYR A 16 -12.33 -19.56 15.08
C TYR A 16 -11.67 -18.51 14.13
N PHE A 17 -10.45 -18.70 13.70
CA PHE A 17 -9.77 -17.78 12.76
C PHE A 17 -9.52 -18.48 11.44
N LYS A 18 -10.57 -18.56 10.61
CA LYS A 18 -10.34 -18.56 9.17
C LYS A 18 -9.64 -17.23 8.88
N THR A 19 -8.43 -17.27 8.31
CA THR A 19 -7.81 -16.10 7.69
C THR A 19 -8.91 -15.43 6.88
N GLY A 20 -9.30 -14.20 7.27
CA GLY A 20 -10.47 -13.52 6.75
C GLY A 20 -10.37 -13.08 5.29
N GLU A 21 -9.49 -13.73 4.51
CA GLU A 21 -9.31 -13.48 3.09
C GLU A 21 -10.49 -14.07 2.33
N ALA A 22 -11.43 -13.22 1.95
CA ALA A 22 -12.57 -13.60 1.14
C ALA A 22 -12.44 -13.00 -0.26
N ARG A 23 -12.60 -13.83 -1.28
CA ARG A 23 -12.59 -13.37 -2.68
C ARG A 23 -13.72 -12.36 -2.89
N GLY A 24 -13.42 -11.24 -3.56
CA GLY A 24 -14.37 -10.15 -3.77
C GLY A 24 -14.41 -9.11 -2.66
N HIS A 25 -13.57 -9.25 -1.62
CA HIS A 25 -13.47 -8.33 -0.49
C HIS A 25 -12.08 -7.68 -0.32
N HIS A 26 -11.24 -7.75 -1.36
CA HIS A 26 -9.94 -7.09 -1.36
C HIS A 26 -10.07 -5.62 -1.79
N LEU A 27 -9.07 -4.80 -1.45
CA LEU A 27 -8.99 -3.40 -1.93
C LEU A 27 -9.07 -3.32 -3.46
N GLN A 28 -8.45 -4.26 -4.15
CA GLN A 28 -8.49 -4.38 -5.61
C GLN A 28 -9.91 -4.57 -6.15
N ASP A 29 -10.74 -5.33 -5.45
CA ASP A 29 -12.15 -5.54 -5.84
C ASP A 29 -12.96 -4.25 -5.67
N GLY A 30 -12.68 -3.46 -4.62
CA GLY A 30 -13.28 -2.14 -4.41
C GLY A 30 -12.91 -1.16 -5.52
N LEU A 31 -11.62 -1.07 -5.87
CA LEU A 31 -11.14 -0.23 -6.96
C LEU A 31 -11.78 -0.63 -8.31
N ALA A 32 -11.85 -1.94 -8.59
CA ALA A 32 -12.47 -2.45 -9.82
C ALA A 32 -13.98 -2.14 -9.93
N ARG A 33 -14.65 -1.88 -8.81
CA ARG A 33 -16.04 -1.41 -8.74
C ARG A 33 -16.17 0.11 -8.87
N GLY A 34 -15.06 0.84 -9.07
CA GLY A 34 -15.04 2.28 -9.22
C GLY A 34 -14.99 3.08 -7.90
N TYR A 35 -14.83 2.42 -6.76
CA TYR A 35 -14.66 3.14 -5.50
C TYR A 35 -13.31 3.88 -5.46
N ARG A 36 -13.32 5.12 -5.00
CA ARG A 36 -12.13 5.97 -4.87
C ARG A 36 -11.77 6.15 -3.41
N PHE A 37 -10.74 5.45 -2.96
CA PHE A 37 -10.23 5.50 -1.58
C PHE A 37 -8.71 5.46 -1.54
N GLY A 38 -8.14 5.90 -0.41
CA GLY A 38 -6.72 5.78 -0.12
C GLY A 38 -6.40 4.46 0.60
N PHE A 39 -5.11 4.12 0.63
CA PHE A 39 -4.64 2.92 1.28
C PHE A 39 -4.06 3.26 2.65
N THR A 40 -4.56 2.57 3.65
CA THR A 40 -4.04 2.58 5.01
C THR A 40 -3.72 1.17 5.45
N ALA A 41 -2.87 1.03 6.45
CA ALA A 41 -2.60 -0.23 7.11
C ALA A 41 -2.64 -0.03 8.63
N GLY A 42 -2.97 -1.06 9.35
CA GLY A 42 -3.02 -1.06 10.79
C GLY A 42 -2.89 -2.48 11.34
N SER A 43 -2.82 -2.59 12.66
CA SER A 43 -2.87 -3.87 13.35
C SER A 43 -4.29 -4.17 13.82
N GLU A 44 -4.58 -5.44 14.01
CA GLU A 44 -5.77 -5.90 14.72
C GLU A 44 -5.45 -6.06 16.21
N SER A 45 -5.00 -5.00 16.85
CA SER A 45 -4.67 -5.01 18.27
C SER A 45 -5.92 -4.75 19.13
N HIS A 46 -6.17 -5.60 20.11
CA HIS A 46 -7.29 -5.50 21.06
C HIS A 46 -6.87 -5.02 22.45
N ASP A 47 -5.61 -4.64 22.65
CA ASP A 47 -5.05 -4.23 23.94
C ASP A 47 -5.01 -2.71 24.14
N GLY A 48 -5.56 -1.93 23.22
CA GLY A 48 -5.58 -0.47 23.25
C GLY A 48 -4.21 0.19 23.09
N ARG A 49 -3.20 -0.52 22.63
CA ARG A 49 -1.82 -0.04 22.45
C ARG A 49 -1.49 0.11 20.96
N PRO A 50 -1.81 1.26 20.35
CA PRO A 50 -1.51 1.49 18.95
C PRO A 50 0.00 1.42 18.69
N SER A 51 0.38 0.97 17.51
CA SER A 51 1.78 0.85 17.05
C SER A 51 2.65 -0.17 17.81
N ARG A 52 2.03 -1.06 18.58
CA ARG A 52 2.78 -2.14 19.24
C ARG A 52 3.19 -3.20 18.19
N PRO A 53 4.46 -3.65 18.18
CA PRO A 53 4.92 -4.62 17.18
C PRO A 53 4.38 -6.05 17.41
N ILE A 54 3.63 -6.28 18.48
CA ILE A 54 3.09 -7.59 18.83
C ILE A 54 1.58 -7.47 18.92
N VAL A 55 0.89 -8.22 18.08
CA VAL A 55 -0.56 -8.37 18.18
C VAL A 55 -0.85 -9.37 19.30
N HIS A 56 -1.23 -8.85 20.46
CA HIS A 56 -1.85 -9.67 21.48
C HIS A 56 -3.37 -9.51 21.36
N GLY A 57 -4.02 -10.49 20.76
CA GLY A 57 -5.46 -10.64 20.94
C GLY A 57 -5.77 -11.04 22.40
N PRO A 58 -7.00 -10.84 22.89
CA PRO A 58 -7.44 -11.30 24.21
C PRO A 58 -7.36 -12.83 24.34
N TYR A 59 -7.14 -13.50 23.25
CA TYR A 59 -6.98 -14.93 23.16
C TYR A 59 -5.53 -15.22 22.74
N VAL A 60 -4.66 -15.42 23.71
CA VAL A 60 -3.33 -16.01 23.49
C VAL A 60 -3.55 -17.46 23.05
N ILE A 61 -3.71 -17.64 21.75
CA ILE A 61 -3.73 -18.97 21.15
C ILE A 61 -2.30 -19.23 20.69
N ALA A 62 -1.55 -19.93 21.54
CA ALA A 62 -0.18 -20.39 21.34
C ALA A 62 0.86 -19.29 21.05
N GLU A 63 1.94 -19.34 21.78
CA GLU A 63 3.01 -18.33 21.89
C GLU A 63 3.82 -18.06 20.62
N THR A 64 3.52 -18.68 19.48
CA THR A 64 4.44 -18.67 18.33
C THR A 64 3.85 -18.26 16.99
N ASP A 65 2.53 -18.17 16.84
CA ASP A 65 1.94 -18.10 15.48
C ASP A 65 1.41 -16.72 15.04
N PHE A 66 1.48 -15.69 15.89
CA PHE A 66 0.92 -14.36 15.59
C PHE A 66 1.91 -13.18 15.79
N LEU A 67 3.18 -13.42 15.57
CA LEU A 67 4.20 -12.36 15.52
C LEU A 67 4.27 -11.76 14.09
N ALA A 68 3.15 -11.33 13.54
CA ALA A 68 3.19 -10.48 12.36
C ALA A 68 3.36 -9.02 12.84
N PRO A 69 4.33 -8.27 12.32
CA PRO A 69 4.42 -6.86 12.61
C PRO A 69 3.10 -6.19 12.18
N PRO A 70 2.57 -5.26 12.98
CA PRO A 70 1.35 -4.54 12.63
C PRO A 70 1.60 -3.72 11.37
N GLY A 71 0.61 -3.63 10.48
CA GLY A 71 0.66 -2.70 9.39
C GLY A 71 0.79 -1.25 9.90
N VAL A 72 1.49 -0.42 9.15
CA VAL A 72 1.72 1.00 9.48
C VAL A 72 1.23 1.87 8.34
N THR A 73 0.53 2.95 8.67
CA THR A 73 0.13 3.98 7.69
C THR A 73 1.13 5.12 7.69
N GLY A 74 1.73 5.39 6.53
CA GLY A 74 2.46 6.64 6.29
C GLY A 74 1.52 7.71 5.75
N VAL A 75 1.65 8.95 6.23
CA VAL A 75 0.80 10.08 5.83
C VAL A 75 1.67 11.27 5.41
N TRP A 76 1.40 11.81 4.24
CA TRP A 76 2.03 13.03 3.75
C TRP A 76 1.20 14.24 4.12
N ALA A 77 1.43 14.78 5.31
CA ALA A 77 0.79 15.98 5.83
C ALA A 77 1.72 17.19 5.65
N GLU A 78 1.16 18.35 5.32
CA GLU A 78 1.91 19.60 5.22
C GLU A 78 2.32 20.15 6.58
N ARG A 79 1.51 19.85 7.60
CA ARG A 79 1.75 20.24 8.99
C ARG A 79 1.52 19.06 9.91
N PHE A 80 2.39 18.89 10.88
CA PHE A 80 2.25 17.86 11.90
C PHE A 80 1.27 18.32 13.00
N THR A 81 0.01 18.45 12.61
CA THR A 81 -1.12 18.80 13.47
C THR A 81 -2.26 17.81 13.23
N ARG A 82 -3.21 17.72 14.15
CA ARG A 82 -4.40 16.89 14.01
C ARG A 82 -5.12 17.19 12.68
N ASP A 83 -5.38 18.45 12.41
CA ASP A 83 -6.09 18.87 11.19
C ASP A 83 -5.26 18.58 9.93
N GLY A 84 -3.96 18.87 9.95
CA GLY A 84 -3.08 18.57 8.83
C GLY A 84 -3.02 17.08 8.50
N ILE A 85 -2.99 16.20 9.50
CA ILE A 85 -3.05 14.76 9.30
C ILE A 85 -4.41 14.34 8.76
N PHE A 86 -5.51 14.88 9.33
CA PHE A 86 -6.86 14.58 8.89
C PHE A 86 -7.09 15.02 7.43
N ASP A 87 -6.65 16.21 7.05
CA ASP A 87 -6.75 16.72 5.68
C ASP A 87 -5.93 15.86 4.70
N ALA A 88 -4.75 15.42 5.09
CA ALA A 88 -3.93 14.53 4.27
C ALA A 88 -4.61 13.16 4.06
N LEU A 89 -5.21 12.59 5.11
CA LEU A 89 -5.98 11.34 5.00
C LEU A 89 -7.20 11.50 4.11
N ARG A 90 -7.96 12.59 4.27
CA ARG A 90 -9.11 12.91 3.39
C ARG A 90 -8.69 13.09 1.93
N ALA A 91 -7.55 13.69 1.70
CA ALA A 91 -6.96 13.83 0.37
C ALA A 91 -6.28 12.53 -0.13
N ARG A 92 -6.37 11.43 0.63
CA ARG A 92 -5.75 10.13 0.29
C ARG A 92 -4.23 10.20 0.14
N ARG A 93 -3.57 11.22 0.68
CA ARG A 93 -2.10 11.38 0.68
C ARG A 93 -1.46 10.45 1.72
N CYS A 94 -1.69 9.16 1.57
CA CYS A 94 -1.24 8.13 2.50
C CYS A 94 -0.89 6.84 1.78
N TYR A 95 -0.18 5.97 2.48
CA TYR A 95 0.20 4.64 2.03
C TYR A 95 0.23 3.67 3.20
N GLY A 96 0.03 2.39 2.93
CA GLY A 96 0.14 1.33 3.93
C GLY A 96 1.41 0.53 3.75
N THR A 97 1.99 0.02 4.86
CA THR A 97 3.07 -0.96 4.86
C THR A 97 2.72 -2.18 5.69
N THR A 98 3.46 -3.26 5.53
CA THR A 98 3.32 -4.48 6.34
C THR A 98 3.96 -4.37 7.73
N GLY A 99 4.54 -3.22 8.07
CA GLY A 99 5.17 -2.95 9.36
C GLY A 99 6.51 -2.22 9.22
N ALA A 100 7.22 -2.43 8.12
CA ALA A 100 8.45 -1.69 7.83
C ALA A 100 8.15 -0.19 7.67
N ARG A 101 8.94 0.65 8.32
CA ARG A 101 8.79 2.12 8.25
C ARG A 101 9.43 2.68 6.99
N MET A 102 8.96 2.19 5.84
CA MET A 102 9.36 2.72 4.54
C MET A 102 8.84 4.14 4.35
N ILE A 103 9.60 4.95 3.61
CA ILE A 103 9.11 6.23 3.09
C ILE A 103 8.79 6.03 1.62
N VAL A 104 7.55 6.30 1.23
CA VAL A 104 7.07 6.12 -0.14
C VAL A 104 6.51 7.43 -0.66
N ARG A 105 7.08 7.96 -1.75
CA ARG A 105 6.51 9.05 -2.54
C ARG A 105 6.14 8.53 -3.91
N PHE A 106 4.99 8.95 -4.40
CA PHE A 106 4.46 8.57 -5.69
C PHE A 106 3.66 9.72 -6.28
N SER A 107 3.95 10.08 -7.52
CA SER A 107 3.23 11.15 -8.23
C SER A 107 3.18 10.90 -9.72
N LEU A 108 2.19 11.51 -10.38
CA LEU A 108 2.06 11.67 -11.82
C LEU A 108 2.17 13.18 -12.12
N GLY A 109 3.33 13.61 -12.62
CA GLY A 109 3.66 15.03 -12.68
C GLY A 109 3.54 15.67 -11.29
N GLU A 110 2.77 16.75 -11.19
CA GLU A 110 2.49 17.45 -9.94
C GLU A 110 1.41 16.78 -9.07
N THR A 111 0.70 15.78 -9.59
CA THR A 111 -0.38 15.10 -8.87
C THR A 111 0.18 14.02 -7.95
N PRO A 112 0.14 14.19 -6.63
CA PRO A 112 0.64 13.20 -5.69
C PRO A 112 -0.33 12.01 -5.55
N MET A 113 0.14 10.94 -4.90
CA MET A 113 -0.73 9.82 -4.49
C MET A 113 -2.03 10.31 -3.84
N GLY A 114 -3.12 9.65 -4.14
CA GLY A 114 -4.47 10.02 -3.69
C GLY A 114 -5.16 11.05 -4.56
N GLY A 115 -4.43 11.73 -5.45
CA GLY A 115 -4.94 12.78 -6.32
C GLY A 115 -5.74 12.29 -7.51
N GLU A 116 -6.27 13.24 -8.26
CA GLU A 116 -7.03 13.01 -9.49
C GLU A 116 -6.44 13.84 -10.63
N VAL A 117 -6.42 13.29 -11.82
CA VAL A 117 -5.93 13.95 -13.05
C VAL A 117 -6.92 13.71 -14.17
N THR A 118 -7.21 14.73 -14.99
CA THR A 118 -8.06 14.54 -16.17
C THR A 118 -7.27 13.84 -17.29
N ALA A 119 -7.91 12.90 -17.98
CA ALA A 119 -7.27 12.21 -19.11
C ALA A 119 -6.77 13.17 -20.17
N SER A 120 -7.49 14.27 -20.43
CA SER A 120 -7.11 15.30 -21.41
C SER A 120 -5.86 16.11 -21.01
N ALA A 121 -5.47 16.11 -19.73
CA ALA A 121 -4.23 16.74 -19.29
C ALA A 121 -3.00 15.85 -19.52
N LEU A 122 -3.20 14.59 -19.87
CA LEU A 122 -2.16 13.62 -20.13
C LEU A 122 -1.92 13.52 -21.65
N SER A 123 -0.96 14.27 -22.16
CA SER A 123 -0.59 14.24 -23.56
C SER A 123 0.50 13.18 -23.81
N GLY A 124 0.10 11.94 -24.09
CA GLY A 124 1.03 10.85 -24.38
C GLY A 124 1.22 9.85 -23.23
N PRO A 125 2.33 9.08 -23.22
CA PRO A 125 2.64 8.13 -22.17
C PRO A 125 2.69 8.81 -20.81
N ALA A 126 2.02 8.23 -19.82
CA ALA A 126 2.04 8.77 -18.46
C ALA A 126 3.32 8.37 -17.74
N GLU A 127 4.06 9.35 -17.21
CA GLU A 127 5.29 9.15 -16.46
C GLU A 127 5.04 9.39 -14.96
N PHE A 128 5.34 8.38 -14.17
CA PHE A 128 5.18 8.39 -12.72
C PHE A 128 6.52 8.46 -12.03
N SER A 129 6.65 9.38 -11.08
CA SER A 129 7.81 9.44 -10.20
C SER A 129 7.57 8.61 -8.95
N ALA A 130 8.54 7.79 -8.60
CA ALA A 130 8.58 7.02 -7.37
C ALA A 130 9.88 7.29 -6.63
N ARG A 131 9.79 7.69 -5.36
CA ARG A 131 10.93 7.74 -4.44
C ARG A 131 10.61 6.90 -3.22
N ILE A 132 11.45 5.89 -2.99
CA ILE A 132 11.31 4.93 -1.92
C ILE A 132 12.59 4.97 -1.06
N ILE A 133 12.41 5.04 0.27
CA ILE A 133 13.48 4.78 1.23
C ILE A 133 12.99 3.60 2.07
N GLY A 134 13.66 2.47 1.92
CA GLY A 134 13.36 1.23 2.61
C GLY A 134 14.13 1.06 3.90
N THR A 135 13.73 0.09 4.69
CA THR A 135 14.48 -0.43 5.84
C THR A 135 15.38 -1.60 5.46
N ALA A 136 15.18 -2.15 4.26
CA ALA A 136 15.99 -3.16 3.62
C ALA A 136 16.05 -2.89 2.10
N PRO A 137 16.91 -3.58 1.33
CA PRO A 137 17.02 -3.39 -0.11
C PRO A 137 15.68 -3.54 -0.85
N ILE A 138 15.38 -2.64 -1.77
CA ILE A 138 14.15 -2.65 -2.58
C ILE A 138 14.32 -3.66 -3.71
N SER A 139 13.61 -4.78 -3.65
CA SER A 139 13.62 -5.82 -4.67
C SER A 139 12.70 -5.49 -5.85
N ALA A 140 11.61 -4.79 -5.59
CA ALA A 140 10.66 -4.37 -6.61
C ALA A 140 9.89 -3.11 -6.23
N CYS A 141 9.68 -2.24 -7.23
CA CYS A 141 8.74 -1.13 -7.21
C CYS A 141 7.89 -1.25 -8.47
N GLU A 142 6.63 -1.58 -8.32
CA GLU A 142 5.74 -1.95 -9.41
C GLU A 142 4.68 -0.88 -9.61
N LEU A 143 4.53 -0.40 -10.84
CA LEU A 143 3.40 0.44 -11.23
C LEU A 143 2.23 -0.46 -11.60
N VAL A 144 1.13 -0.30 -10.91
CA VAL A 144 -0.10 -1.07 -11.14
C VAL A 144 -1.18 -0.17 -11.71
N LYS A 145 -1.68 -0.49 -12.91
CA LYS A 145 -2.83 0.12 -13.55
C LYS A 145 -4.00 -0.85 -13.53
N ASN A 146 -5.15 -0.45 -13.03
CA ASN A 146 -6.38 -1.27 -13.05
C ASN A 146 -6.14 -2.71 -12.56
N ASN A 147 -5.39 -2.84 -11.45
CA ASN A 147 -4.99 -4.11 -10.83
C ASN A 147 -4.01 -4.98 -11.67
N ARG A 148 -3.41 -4.44 -12.72
CA ARG A 148 -2.38 -5.10 -13.53
C ARG A 148 -1.06 -4.37 -13.37
N GLU A 149 0.02 -5.09 -13.12
CA GLU A 149 1.38 -4.56 -13.21
C GLU A 149 1.67 -4.20 -14.67
N ILE A 150 2.11 -2.96 -14.91
CA ILE A 150 2.40 -2.44 -16.25
C ILE A 150 3.85 -2.00 -16.42
N ASP A 151 4.53 -1.65 -15.32
CA ASP A 151 5.94 -1.30 -15.34
C ASP A 151 6.59 -1.61 -13.99
N ARG A 152 7.90 -1.75 -13.96
CA ARG A 152 8.65 -2.17 -12.79
C ARG A 152 10.04 -1.58 -12.74
N ALA A 153 10.48 -1.20 -11.56
CA ALA A 153 11.85 -0.87 -11.22
C ALA A 153 12.28 -1.65 -9.98
N GLY A 154 13.55 -1.78 -9.79
CA GLY A 154 14.18 -2.39 -8.63
C GLY A 154 15.69 -2.29 -8.78
N GLY A 155 16.44 -2.45 -7.73
CA GLY A 155 17.90 -2.27 -7.83
C GLY A 155 18.69 -2.85 -6.68
N GLY A 156 18.03 -3.43 -5.69
CA GLY A 156 18.70 -4.03 -4.54
C GLY A 156 19.35 -3.03 -3.58
N ALA A 157 19.15 -1.72 -3.77
CA ALA A 157 19.52 -0.69 -2.82
C ALA A 157 18.37 -0.38 -1.86
N THR A 158 18.68 0.21 -0.70
CA THR A 158 17.67 0.66 0.27
C THR A 158 16.96 1.93 -0.17
N GLU A 159 17.55 2.69 -1.08
CA GLU A 159 16.93 3.85 -1.70
C GLU A 159 16.72 3.61 -3.19
N LEU A 160 15.54 3.98 -3.68
CA LEU A 160 15.17 3.89 -5.08
C LEU A 160 14.50 5.19 -5.52
N ASN A 161 15.06 5.79 -6.57
CA ASN A 161 14.40 6.84 -7.36
C ASN A 161 14.13 6.25 -8.74
N ALA A 162 12.87 6.18 -9.15
CA ALA A 162 12.47 5.56 -10.40
C ALA A 162 11.46 6.42 -11.15
N THR A 163 11.53 6.39 -12.47
CA THR A 163 10.47 6.83 -13.37
C THR A 163 9.84 5.59 -13.98
N LEU A 164 8.55 5.42 -13.71
CA LEU A 164 7.73 4.31 -14.22
C LEU A 164 6.77 4.84 -15.27
N ARG A 165 6.43 4.03 -16.27
CA ARG A 165 5.70 4.50 -17.45
C ARG A 165 4.49 3.63 -17.76
N ASP A 166 3.36 4.29 -18.03
CA ASP A 166 2.31 3.67 -18.84
C ASP A 166 2.54 4.03 -20.30
N ARG A 167 2.76 3.03 -21.11
CA ARG A 167 2.98 3.19 -22.56
C ARG A 167 1.67 3.35 -23.35
N GLU A 168 0.55 3.08 -22.70
CA GLU A 168 -0.77 3.25 -23.26
C GLU A 168 -1.37 4.60 -22.82
N ALA A 169 -2.23 5.17 -23.65
CA ALA A 169 -2.97 6.37 -23.27
C ALA A 169 -3.89 6.08 -22.08
N ALA A 170 -3.79 6.90 -21.07
CA ALA A 170 -4.69 6.83 -19.92
C ALA A 170 -6.12 7.24 -20.32
N LYS A 171 -7.10 6.59 -19.72
CA LYS A 171 -8.53 6.80 -19.99
C LYS A 171 -9.28 7.20 -18.73
N PRO A 172 -10.36 7.95 -18.82
CA PRO A 172 -11.24 8.18 -17.69
C PRO A 172 -11.67 6.85 -17.05
N GLY A 173 -11.52 6.78 -15.73
CA GLY A 173 -11.78 5.57 -14.95
C GLY A 173 -10.53 4.73 -14.65
N ASP A 174 -9.40 4.96 -15.32
CA ASP A 174 -8.13 4.34 -14.95
C ASP A 174 -7.67 4.80 -13.58
N TYR A 175 -6.95 3.93 -12.88
CA TYR A 175 -6.27 4.26 -11.63
C TYR A 175 -4.91 3.59 -11.58
N TYR A 176 -3.97 4.27 -10.92
CA TYR A 176 -2.59 3.83 -10.80
C TYR A 176 -2.14 3.86 -9.35
N TYR A 177 -1.47 2.83 -8.89
CA TYR A 177 -0.84 2.81 -7.58
C TYR A 177 0.51 2.10 -7.61
N LEU A 178 1.34 2.36 -6.60
CA LEU A 178 2.59 1.60 -6.41
C LEU A 178 2.39 0.43 -5.47
N ARG A 179 3.08 -0.65 -5.78
CA ARG A 179 3.38 -1.74 -4.89
C ARG A 179 4.90 -1.87 -4.77
N VAL A 180 5.40 -1.82 -3.54
CA VAL A 180 6.83 -1.92 -3.24
C VAL A 180 7.07 -3.18 -2.45
N THR A 181 8.15 -3.90 -2.78
CA THR A 181 8.58 -5.10 -2.07
C THR A 181 10.06 -4.98 -1.73
N GLN A 182 10.43 -5.21 -0.49
CA GLN A 182 11.81 -5.30 -0.03
C GLN A 182 12.33 -6.74 -0.08
N ALA A 183 13.65 -6.90 0.02
CA ALA A 183 14.31 -8.20 0.01
C ALA A 183 13.99 -9.08 1.24
N ASP A 184 13.62 -8.45 2.35
CA ASP A 184 13.14 -9.13 3.57
C ASP A 184 11.67 -9.56 3.49
N GLY A 185 10.97 -9.23 2.39
CA GLY A 185 9.57 -9.56 2.15
C GLY A 185 8.58 -8.52 2.67
N GLU A 186 9.05 -7.45 3.32
CA GLU A 186 8.20 -6.34 3.72
C GLU A 186 7.70 -5.56 2.49
N MET A 187 6.48 -5.06 2.58
CA MET A 187 5.80 -4.43 1.45
C MET A 187 5.17 -3.08 1.81
N ALA A 188 4.98 -2.25 0.78
CA ALA A 188 4.20 -1.01 0.88
C ALA A 188 3.31 -0.82 -0.35
N TRP A 189 2.21 -0.04 -0.16
CA TRP A 189 1.26 0.31 -1.21
C TRP A 189 0.89 1.78 -1.10
N ALA A 190 1.23 2.57 -2.11
CA ALA A 190 0.81 3.97 -2.20
C ALA A 190 -0.66 4.06 -2.61
N SER A 191 -1.38 5.05 -2.07
CA SER A 191 -2.76 5.33 -2.49
C SER A 191 -2.84 5.62 -3.99
N PRO A 192 -3.94 5.22 -4.66
CA PRO A 192 -4.08 5.40 -6.09
C PRO A 192 -4.16 6.86 -6.52
N ILE A 193 -3.64 7.14 -7.73
CA ILE A 193 -3.96 8.33 -8.53
C ILE A 193 -5.06 7.91 -9.50
N PHE A 194 -6.14 8.68 -9.58
CA PHE A 194 -7.30 8.38 -10.41
C PHE A 194 -7.33 9.28 -11.65
N VAL A 195 -7.75 8.71 -12.79
CA VAL A 195 -7.95 9.43 -14.04
C VAL A 195 -9.44 9.74 -14.21
N THR A 196 -9.77 11.00 -14.44
CA THR A 196 -11.14 11.52 -14.62
C THR A 196 -11.36 12.00 -16.04
#